data_7912817afb727029ea6b02b9fb5e1629
#
_entry.id   7912817afb727029ea6b02b9fb5e1629
#
_cell.length_a   1.000
_cell.length_b   1.000
_cell.length_c   1.000
_cell.angle_alpha   90.00
_cell.angle_beta   90.00
_cell.angle_gamma   90.00
#
_symmetry.space_group_name_H-M   'P 1'
#
loop_
_entity.id
_entity.type
_entity.pdbx_description
1 polymer ?
#
loop_
_entity_poly.entity_id
_entity_poly.type
_entity_poly.pdbx_seq_one_letter_code
_entity_poly.pdbx_strand_id
1 'polypeptide(L)'
;APEGPVYQAGTLSGNPLAMAAGLAMLQALDADPLIYTRLAEKTERLEMGLNTVLKNKGIPYQINRLGSMISLHFTEQPVIDFETAAMGDNERFNFYFHGMLNEGIYLPPSAFESYFLNDALSLEDIDQTVDSFQKVAQKL
;
A
#
# COMPACT_ATOMS: atom_id res chain seq x y z
N ALA A 1 -2.78 33.11 14.06
CA ALA A 1 -2.52 33.90 15.25
C ALA A 1 -1.04 34.28 15.30
N PRO A 2 -0.71 35.51 15.77
CA PRO A 2 -1.65 36.43 16.38
C PRO A 2 -2.46 37.29 15.39
N GLU A 3 -2.08 37.32 14.10
CA GLU A 3 -2.61 38.30 13.13
C GLU A 3 -3.88 37.83 12.39
N GLY A 4 -4.42 36.70 12.74
CA GLY A 4 -5.60 36.13 12.07
C GLY A 4 -6.21 34.93 12.81
N PRO A 5 -7.32 34.38 12.30
CA PRO A 5 -8.03 33.27 12.93
C PRO A 5 -7.32 31.91 12.75
N VAL A 6 -6.35 31.83 11.86
CA VAL A 6 -5.61 30.59 11.60
C VAL A 6 -4.51 30.41 12.64
N TYR A 7 -4.52 29.28 13.33
CA TYR A 7 -3.51 28.89 14.30
C TYR A 7 -2.78 27.62 13.80
N GLN A 8 -1.45 27.66 13.83
CA GLN A 8 -0.60 26.52 13.53
C GLN A 8 0.34 26.30 14.71
N ALA A 9 0.36 25.11 15.25
CA ALA A 9 1.27 24.70 16.29
C ALA A 9 1.74 23.26 16.03
N GLY A 10 2.95 22.96 16.45
CA GLY A 10 3.51 21.63 16.38
C GLY A 10 4.64 21.49 17.38
N THR A 11 4.54 20.51 18.29
CA THR A 11 5.52 20.30 19.37
C THR A 11 6.93 20.01 18.84
N LEU A 12 7.03 19.41 17.65
CA LEU A 12 8.31 19.11 16.97
C LEU A 12 8.67 20.10 15.86
N SER A 13 7.87 21.17 15.66
CA SER A 13 8.19 22.20 14.66
C SER A 13 9.51 22.89 15.01
N GLY A 14 10.47 22.82 14.09
CA GLY A 14 11.82 23.35 14.32
C GLY A 14 12.72 22.51 15.23
N ASN A 15 12.30 21.32 15.66
CA ASN A 15 13.17 20.41 16.39
C ASN A 15 14.41 20.06 15.54
N PRO A 16 15.65 20.26 16.04
CA PRO A 16 16.86 20.07 15.23
C PRO A 16 17.01 18.67 14.64
N LEU A 17 16.65 17.62 15.39
CA LEU A 17 16.72 16.25 14.92
C LEU A 17 15.70 16.00 13.80
N ALA A 18 14.46 16.45 13.97
CA ALA A 18 13.41 16.31 12.95
C ALA A 18 13.78 17.09 11.66
N MET A 19 14.35 18.29 11.80
CA MET A 19 14.81 19.11 10.67
C MET A 19 15.98 18.43 9.94
N ALA A 20 16.96 17.89 10.67
CA ALA A 20 18.10 17.19 10.07
C ALA A 20 17.68 15.91 9.36
N ALA A 21 16.81 15.10 9.96
CA ALA A 21 16.28 13.89 9.35
C ALA A 21 15.43 14.20 8.11
N GLY A 22 14.56 15.20 8.19
CA GLY A 22 13.75 15.66 7.05
C GLY A 22 14.61 16.17 5.88
N LEU A 23 15.63 16.98 6.17
CA LEU A 23 16.57 17.46 5.16
C LEU A 23 17.33 16.30 4.49
N ALA A 24 17.84 15.34 5.27
CA ALA A 24 18.54 14.18 4.74
C ALA A 24 17.64 13.33 3.83
N MET A 25 16.38 13.11 4.21
CA MET A 25 15.40 12.41 3.39
C MET A 25 15.13 13.15 2.07
N LEU A 26 14.87 14.45 2.11
CA LEU A 26 14.62 15.25 0.91
C LEU A 26 15.84 15.28 -0.02
N GLN A 27 17.04 15.39 0.53
CA GLN A 27 18.28 15.32 -0.27
C GLN A 27 18.47 13.95 -0.92
N ALA A 28 18.13 12.86 -0.23
CA ALA A 28 18.20 11.52 -0.79
C ALA A 28 17.22 11.33 -1.95
N LEU A 29 15.99 11.88 -1.83
CA LEU A 29 14.99 11.83 -2.90
C LEU A 29 15.37 12.72 -4.09
N ASP A 30 15.96 13.89 -3.86
CA ASP A 30 16.40 14.80 -4.90
C ASP A 30 17.62 14.24 -5.68
N ALA A 31 18.50 13.53 -4.98
CA ALA A 31 19.69 12.91 -5.58
C ALA A 31 19.36 11.70 -6.47
N ASP A 32 18.19 11.09 -6.31
CA ASP A 32 17.77 9.92 -7.09
C ASP A 32 16.37 10.13 -7.70
N PRO A 33 16.27 10.87 -8.81
CA PRO A 33 14.99 11.17 -9.45
C PRO A 33 14.27 9.93 -10.02
N LEU A 34 14.96 8.80 -10.16
CA LEU A 34 14.37 7.54 -10.65
C LEU A 34 13.70 6.70 -9.56
N ILE A 35 13.82 7.10 -8.29
CA ILE A 35 13.20 6.34 -7.18
C ILE A 35 11.71 6.13 -7.37
N TYR A 36 10.98 7.16 -7.81
CA TYR A 36 9.52 7.07 -8.02
C TYR A 36 9.16 6.17 -9.19
N THR A 37 9.99 6.13 -10.24
CA THR A 37 9.81 5.20 -11.37
C THR A 37 9.99 3.76 -10.91
N ARG A 38 11.07 3.45 -10.17
CA ARG A 38 11.30 2.10 -9.62
C ARG A 38 10.18 1.66 -8.68
N LEU A 39 9.69 2.56 -7.84
CA LEU A 39 8.58 2.26 -6.94
C LEU A 39 7.29 1.96 -7.72
N ALA A 40 7.00 2.73 -8.77
CA ALA A 40 5.84 2.49 -9.62
C ALA A 40 5.94 1.16 -10.36
N GLU A 41 7.12 0.80 -10.90
CA GLU A 41 7.38 -0.48 -11.58
C GLU A 41 7.22 -1.68 -10.63
N LYS A 42 7.75 -1.59 -9.42
CA LYS A 42 7.59 -2.64 -8.39
C LYS A 42 6.11 -2.83 -8.03
N THR A 43 5.39 -1.73 -7.87
CA THR A 43 3.96 -1.78 -7.51
C THR A 43 3.12 -2.31 -8.65
N GLU A 44 3.45 -1.95 -9.90
CA GLU A 44 2.80 -2.50 -11.09
C GLU A 44 3.00 -4.01 -11.19
N ARG A 45 4.22 -4.50 -10.94
CA ARG A 45 4.51 -5.94 -10.90
C ARG A 45 3.66 -6.67 -9.87
N LEU A 46 3.55 -6.12 -8.66
CA LEU A 46 2.68 -6.66 -7.62
C LEU A 46 1.22 -6.68 -8.06
N GLU A 47 0.71 -5.55 -8.58
CA GLU A 47 -0.65 -5.43 -9.07
C GLU A 47 -0.96 -6.47 -10.16
N MET A 48 -0.06 -6.64 -11.13
CA MET A 48 -0.23 -7.64 -12.20
C MET A 48 -0.29 -9.07 -11.65
N GLY A 49 0.54 -9.38 -10.65
CA GLY A 49 0.53 -10.67 -9.96
C GLY A 49 -0.79 -10.92 -9.23
N LEU A 50 -1.23 -9.96 -8.42
CA LEU A 50 -2.51 -10.03 -7.70
C LEU A 50 -3.69 -10.18 -8.67
N ASN A 51 -3.73 -9.36 -9.73
CA ASN A 51 -4.74 -9.43 -10.79
C ASN A 51 -4.81 -10.83 -11.42
N THR A 52 -3.66 -11.42 -11.73
CA THR A 52 -3.59 -12.76 -12.35
C THR A 52 -4.18 -13.81 -11.43
N VAL A 53 -3.78 -13.81 -10.15
CA VAL A 53 -4.26 -14.78 -9.17
C VAL A 53 -5.77 -14.65 -8.96
N LEU A 54 -6.27 -13.43 -8.73
CA LEU A 54 -7.68 -13.17 -8.45
C LEU A 54 -8.59 -13.51 -9.62
N LYS A 55 -8.19 -13.12 -10.85
CA LYS A 55 -8.91 -13.48 -12.08
C LYS A 55 -8.99 -15.00 -12.28
N ASN A 56 -7.87 -15.71 -12.11
CA ASN A 56 -7.83 -17.16 -12.28
C ASN A 56 -8.69 -17.91 -11.25
N LYS A 57 -8.92 -17.30 -10.09
CA LYS A 57 -9.77 -17.86 -9.04
C LYS A 57 -11.23 -17.41 -9.12
N GLY A 58 -11.56 -16.47 -10.00
CA GLY A 58 -12.91 -15.91 -10.09
C GLY A 58 -13.33 -15.14 -8.83
N ILE A 59 -12.39 -14.61 -8.08
CA ILE A 59 -12.64 -13.85 -6.86
C ILE A 59 -12.96 -12.40 -7.26
N PRO A 60 -14.10 -11.83 -6.85
CA PRO A 60 -14.42 -10.43 -7.10
C PRO A 60 -13.46 -9.51 -6.36
N TYR A 61 -12.93 -8.50 -7.05
CA TYR A 61 -11.99 -7.55 -6.45
C TYR A 61 -11.90 -6.24 -7.22
N GLN A 62 -11.39 -5.22 -6.54
CA GLN A 62 -10.92 -3.96 -7.11
C GLN A 62 -9.53 -3.64 -6.56
N ILE A 63 -8.64 -3.20 -7.41
CA ILE A 63 -7.33 -2.67 -7.02
C ILE A 63 -7.27 -1.22 -7.42
N ASN A 64 -6.97 -0.34 -6.47
CA ASN A 64 -6.66 1.06 -6.72
C ASN A 64 -5.16 1.27 -6.54
N ARG A 65 -4.50 1.91 -7.52
CA ARG A 65 -3.06 2.17 -7.48
C ARG A 65 -2.72 3.59 -7.97
N LEU A 66 -1.79 4.21 -7.24
CA LEU A 66 -1.14 5.46 -7.67
C LEU A 66 0.34 5.43 -7.22
N GLY A 67 1.26 5.33 -8.19
CA GLY A 67 2.69 5.19 -7.90
C GLY A 67 2.97 3.95 -7.05
N SER A 68 3.53 4.15 -5.84
CA SER A 68 3.81 3.08 -4.87
C SER A 68 2.65 2.76 -3.92
N MET A 69 1.58 3.55 -3.96
CA MET A 69 0.39 3.35 -3.15
C MET A 69 -0.55 2.38 -3.85
N ILE A 70 -1.02 1.36 -3.13
CA ILE A 70 -1.94 0.35 -3.64
C ILE A 70 -2.91 -0.07 -2.54
N SER A 71 -4.16 -0.40 -2.93
CA SER A 71 -5.15 -1.03 -2.05
C SER A 71 -5.88 -2.12 -2.79
N LEU A 72 -6.23 -3.20 -2.08
CA LEU A 72 -7.02 -4.32 -2.59
C LEU A 72 -8.34 -4.39 -1.81
N HIS A 73 -9.45 -4.38 -2.55
CA HIS A 73 -10.80 -4.50 -2.01
C HIS A 73 -11.49 -5.72 -2.64
N PHE A 74 -12.11 -6.56 -1.82
CA PHE A 74 -12.88 -7.71 -2.30
C PHE A 74 -14.33 -7.29 -2.58
N THR A 75 -14.58 -6.78 -3.78
CA THR A 75 -15.88 -6.28 -4.24
C THR A 75 -15.96 -6.32 -5.76
N GLU A 76 -17.17 -6.42 -6.32
CA GLU A 76 -17.43 -6.28 -7.75
C GLU A 76 -17.54 -4.81 -8.19
N GLN A 77 -17.90 -3.92 -7.26
CA GLN A 77 -18.17 -2.52 -7.57
C GLN A 77 -16.88 -1.69 -7.53
N PRO A 78 -16.75 -0.67 -8.40
CA PRO A 78 -15.64 0.27 -8.32
C PRO A 78 -15.57 0.94 -6.94
N VAL A 79 -14.36 1.04 -6.38
CA VAL A 79 -14.12 1.71 -5.10
C VAL A 79 -13.57 3.11 -5.38
N ILE A 80 -14.39 4.13 -5.10
CA ILE A 80 -14.11 5.54 -5.40
C ILE A 80 -14.21 6.46 -4.18
N ASP A 81 -14.80 5.97 -3.09
CA ASP A 81 -15.02 6.68 -1.83
C ASP A 81 -15.11 5.70 -0.66
N PHE A 82 -15.34 6.23 0.54
CA PHE A 82 -15.46 5.41 1.75
C PHE A 82 -16.71 4.51 1.72
N GLU A 83 -17.83 4.99 1.21
CA GLU A 83 -19.08 4.24 1.13
C GLU A 83 -18.92 3.00 0.26
N THR A 84 -18.30 3.15 -0.90
CA THR A 84 -18.01 2.02 -1.80
C THR A 84 -16.94 1.07 -1.24
N ALA A 85 -15.95 1.58 -0.53
CA ALA A 85 -14.97 0.75 0.18
C ALA A 85 -15.60 -0.08 1.30
N ALA A 86 -16.58 0.52 2.03
CA ALA A 86 -17.29 -0.13 3.11
C ALA A 86 -18.20 -1.29 2.66
N MET A 87 -18.51 -1.37 1.37
CA MET A 87 -19.28 -2.48 0.77
C MET A 87 -18.41 -3.72 0.49
N GLY A 88 -17.12 -3.64 0.72
CA GLY A 88 -16.19 -4.75 0.52
C GLY A 88 -16.42 -5.90 1.50
N ASP A 89 -16.02 -7.12 1.09
CA ASP A 89 -16.06 -8.33 1.92
C ASP A 89 -14.93 -8.31 2.95
N ASN A 90 -15.24 -7.79 4.15
CA ASN A 90 -14.30 -7.69 5.27
C ASN A 90 -13.90 -9.06 5.84
N GLU A 91 -14.75 -10.08 5.76
CA GLU A 91 -14.39 -11.43 6.23
C GLU A 91 -13.32 -12.04 5.32
N ARG A 92 -13.48 -11.87 4.00
CA ARG A 92 -12.47 -12.27 3.02
C ARG A 92 -11.18 -11.48 3.18
N PHE A 93 -11.25 -10.18 3.46
CA PHE A 93 -10.06 -9.38 3.75
C PHE A 93 -9.33 -9.89 5.00
N ASN A 94 -10.03 -10.18 6.07
CA ASN A 94 -9.45 -10.74 7.30
C ASN A 94 -8.75 -12.07 7.02
N PHE A 95 -9.37 -12.95 6.25
CA PHE A 95 -8.75 -14.21 5.85
C PHE A 95 -7.46 -13.97 5.03
N TYR A 96 -7.53 -13.06 4.07
CA TYR A 96 -6.38 -12.64 3.26
C TYR A 96 -5.25 -12.11 4.14
N PHE A 97 -5.54 -11.16 5.02
CA PHE A 97 -4.55 -10.58 5.93
C PHE A 97 -3.85 -11.63 6.78
N HIS A 98 -4.60 -12.47 7.47
CA HIS A 98 -4.03 -13.53 8.31
C HIS A 98 -3.30 -14.60 7.52
N GLY A 99 -3.80 -14.94 6.33
CA GLY A 99 -3.13 -15.86 5.43
C GLY A 99 -1.77 -15.34 4.98
N MET A 100 -1.69 -14.08 4.57
CA MET A 100 -0.43 -13.43 4.16
C MET A 100 0.53 -13.28 5.34
N LEU A 101 0.03 -12.94 6.53
CA LEU A 101 0.84 -12.85 7.74
C LEU A 101 1.49 -14.21 8.08
N ASN A 102 0.76 -15.31 7.94
CA ASN A 102 1.28 -16.66 8.14
C ASN A 102 2.34 -17.07 7.09
N GLU A 103 2.29 -16.49 5.90
CA GLU A 103 3.32 -16.66 4.87
C GLU A 103 4.51 -15.70 5.07
N GLY A 104 4.53 -14.90 6.15
CA GLY A 104 5.59 -13.95 6.48
C GLY A 104 5.45 -12.58 5.79
N ILE A 105 4.32 -12.27 5.19
CA ILE A 105 4.04 -10.99 4.54
C ILE A 105 3.13 -10.16 5.43
N TYR A 106 3.66 -9.07 5.97
CA TYR A 106 2.89 -8.15 6.80
C TYR A 106 2.23 -7.06 5.95
N LEU A 107 0.91 -7.05 5.94
CA LEU A 107 0.05 -6.09 5.25
C LEU A 107 -0.63 -5.15 6.27
N PRO A 108 -1.23 -4.03 5.84
CA PRO A 108 -2.10 -3.25 6.71
C PRO A 108 -3.24 -4.11 7.25
N PRO A 109 -3.57 -3.99 8.55
CA PRO A 109 -4.58 -4.84 9.19
C PRO A 109 -6.03 -4.46 8.89
N SER A 110 -6.26 -3.37 8.16
CA SER A 110 -7.59 -2.86 7.82
C SER A 110 -7.83 -2.84 6.31
N ALA A 111 -9.01 -3.29 5.88
CA ALA A 111 -9.46 -3.21 4.49
C ALA A 111 -9.59 -1.77 3.96
N PHE A 112 -9.55 -0.78 4.85
CA PHE A 112 -9.65 0.64 4.52
C PHE A 112 -8.31 1.34 4.39
N GLU A 113 -7.20 0.61 4.58
CA GLU A 113 -5.86 1.16 4.48
C GLU A 113 -5.25 0.87 3.12
N SER A 114 -4.61 1.90 2.55
CA SER A 114 -3.66 1.70 1.46
C SER A 114 -2.30 1.32 2.03
N TYR A 115 -1.52 0.55 1.29
CA TYR A 115 -0.15 0.25 1.62
C TYR A 115 0.80 0.77 0.55
N PHE A 116 2.05 0.89 0.92
CA PHE A 116 3.08 1.51 0.10
C PHE A 116 4.27 0.57 -0.03
N LEU A 117 4.74 0.40 -1.26
CA LEU A 117 6.00 -0.27 -1.46
C LEU A 117 7.15 0.70 -1.17
N ASN A 118 8.24 0.16 -0.63
CA ASN A 118 9.47 0.90 -0.42
C ASN A 118 10.57 0.44 -1.38
N ASP A 119 11.62 1.27 -1.54
CA ASP A 119 12.66 0.98 -2.53
C ASP A 119 13.63 -0.12 -2.10
N ALA A 120 13.64 -0.51 -0.82
CA ALA A 120 14.46 -1.62 -0.33
C ALA A 120 13.94 -3.00 -0.75
N LEU A 121 12.65 -3.13 -1.12
CA LEU A 121 12.11 -4.37 -1.65
C LEU A 121 12.75 -4.71 -2.98
N SER A 122 13.25 -5.91 -3.13
CA SER A 122 13.73 -6.45 -4.42
C SER A 122 12.55 -6.93 -5.30
N LEU A 123 12.81 -7.24 -6.56
CA LEU A 123 11.81 -7.87 -7.42
C LEU A 123 11.48 -9.28 -6.96
N GLU A 124 12.44 -9.98 -6.35
CA GLU A 124 12.25 -11.30 -5.74
C GLU A 124 11.29 -11.23 -4.55
N ASP A 125 11.35 -10.18 -3.72
CA ASP A 125 10.41 -9.98 -2.62
C ASP A 125 8.98 -9.75 -3.14
N ILE A 126 8.84 -9.04 -4.26
CA ILE A 126 7.55 -8.84 -4.91
C ILE A 126 7.00 -10.17 -5.44
N ASP A 127 7.84 -10.95 -6.14
CA ASP A 127 7.44 -12.25 -6.66
C ASP A 127 7.07 -13.22 -5.53
N GLN A 128 7.85 -13.26 -4.45
CA GLN A 128 7.53 -14.05 -3.26
C GLN A 128 6.19 -13.62 -2.63
N THR A 129 5.90 -12.33 -2.64
CA THR A 129 4.61 -11.81 -2.16
C THR A 129 3.45 -12.34 -3.01
N VAL A 130 3.60 -12.35 -4.33
CA VAL A 130 2.60 -12.90 -5.27
C VAL A 130 2.44 -14.41 -5.08
N ASP A 131 3.55 -15.15 -4.93
CA ASP A 131 3.52 -16.61 -4.71
C ASP A 131 2.82 -16.96 -3.38
N SER A 132 3.10 -16.19 -2.32
CA SER A 132 2.40 -16.33 -1.03
C SER A 132 0.92 -16.04 -1.17
N PHE A 133 0.56 -14.98 -1.89
CA PHE A 133 -0.85 -14.68 -2.18
C PHE A 133 -1.54 -15.80 -2.99
N GLN A 134 -0.85 -16.40 -3.95
CA GLN A 134 -1.39 -17.52 -4.72
C GLN A 134 -1.75 -18.72 -3.84
N LYS A 135 -0.95 -19.03 -2.80
CA LYS A 135 -1.27 -20.08 -1.82
C LYS A 135 -2.49 -19.71 -0.97
N VAL A 136 -2.54 -18.47 -0.48
CA VAL A 136 -3.65 -17.96 0.33
C VAL A 136 -4.95 -17.96 -0.48
N ALA A 137 -4.91 -17.52 -1.72
CA ALA A 137 -6.05 -17.45 -2.62
C ALA A 137 -6.66 -18.83 -3.01
N GLN A 138 -5.97 -19.91 -2.69
CA GLN A 138 -6.57 -21.25 -2.85
C GLN A 138 -7.71 -21.53 -1.88
N LYS A 139 -7.79 -20.77 -0.79
CA LYS A 139 -8.75 -20.94 0.31
C LYS A 139 -9.70 -19.75 0.45
N LEU A 140 -9.53 -18.67 -0.34
CA LEU A 140 -10.40 -17.51 -0.44
C LEU A 140 -11.64 -17.85 -1.26
#